data_5d7351de62263712101325f50d8106a9
#
_entry.id   5d7351de62263712101325f50d8106a9
#
_cell.length_a   1.000
_cell.length_b   1.000
_cell.length_c   1.000
_cell.angle_alpha   90.00
_cell.angle_beta   90.00
_cell.angle_gamma   90.00
#
_symmetry.space_group_name_H-M   'P 1'
#
loop_
_entity.id
_entity.type
_entity.pdbx_description
1 polymer ?
#
loop_
_entity_poly.entity_id
_entity_poly.type
_entity_poly.pdbx_seq_one_letter_code
_entity_poly.pdbx_strand_id
1 'polypeptide(L)'
;MQRTLILLLTAFCCGLTYADTYEVTVTRKGSNIYKASDKDIIIQTRYCYAYAYSEDAILKSNGYGGEIIFPESRDKCDVKAVFGPSIQKSGKFKVMISRDDDDWYEVFGTNTYIKTSACLSLALGEEAIFNHRGSGIGTLYFKDGTDCMVEGVYSKMRL
;
A
#
# COMPACT_ATOMS: atom_id res chain seq x y z
N MET A 1 8.65 1.34 -67.13
CA MET A 1 8.91 1.95 -65.83
C MET A 1 7.80 1.50 -64.87
N GLN A 2 8.09 0.47 -64.07
CA GLN A 2 7.11 -0.19 -63.20
C GLN A 2 7.43 0.24 -61.74
N ARG A 3 6.55 1.03 -61.13
CA ARG A 3 6.70 1.51 -59.72
C ARG A 3 6.11 0.46 -58.77
N THR A 4 6.97 -0.23 -58.06
CA THR A 4 6.59 -1.17 -57.01
C THR A 4 6.24 -0.40 -55.75
N LEU A 5 4.98 -0.47 -55.35
CA LEU A 5 4.46 0.14 -54.09
C LEU A 5 4.68 -0.85 -52.95
N ILE A 6 5.64 -0.57 -52.08
CA ILE A 6 5.90 -1.35 -50.87
C ILE A 6 4.95 -0.88 -49.79
N LEU A 7 3.93 -1.68 -49.45
CA LEU A 7 3.06 -1.49 -48.30
C LEU A 7 3.81 -1.93 -47.03
N LEU A 8 4.23 -0.95 -46.19
CA LEU A 8 4.71 -1.26 -44.84
C LEU A 8 3.51 -1.59 -43.95
N LEU A 9 3.34 -2.85 -43.63
CA LEU A 9 2.42 -3.30 -42.58
C LEU A 9 3.08 -3.06 -41.21
N THR A 10 2.73 -1.97 -40.51
CA THR A 10 3.09 -1.76 -39.10
C THR A 10 2.20 -2.64 -38.24
N ALA A 11 2.76 -3.76 -37.76
CA ALA A 11 2.11 -4.59 -36.75
C ALA A 11 2.03 -3.82 -35.43
N PHE A 12 0.83 -3.36 -35.08
CA PHE A 12 0.52 -2.75 -33.79
C PHE A 12 0.45 -3.88 -32.75
N CYS A 13 1.57 -4.16 -32.07
CA CYS A 13 1.57 -5.04 -30.91
C CYS A 13 0.79 -4.36 -29.78
N CYS A 14 -0.52 -4.64 -29.66
CA CYS A 14 -1.29 -4.41 -28.45
C CYS A 14 -0.69 -5.30 -27.35
N GLY A 15 0.14 -4.72 -26.48
CA GLY A 15 0.59 -5.37 -25.26
C GLY A 15 -0.64 -5.62 -24.38
N LEU A 16 -1.06 -6.87 -24.27
CA LEU A 16 -2.06 -7.29 -23.29
C LEU A 16 -1.43 -7.13 -21.91
N THR A 17 -1.83 -6.11 -21.18
CA THR A 17 -1.51 -5.99 -19.76
C THR A 17 -2.33 -7.07 -19.03
N TYR A 18 -1.69 -8.17 -18.68
CA TYR A 18 -2.28 -9.18 -17.81
C TYR A 18 -2.37 -8.58 -16.40
N ALA A 19 -3.57 -8.52 -15.85
CA ALA A 19 -3.77 -8.28 -14.43
C ALA A 19 -3.47 -9.59 -13.69
N ASP A 20 -2.51 -9.55 -12.77
CA ASP A 20 -2.21 -10.71 -11.94
C ASP A 20 -3.34 -10.92 -10.92
N THR A 21 -3.67 -12.19 -10.67
CA THR A 21 -4.78 -12.57 -9.77
C THR A 21 -4.22 -13.42 -8.64
N TYR A 22 -4.54 -13.02 -7.41
CA TYR A 22 -4.10 -13.68 -6.19
C TYR A 22 -5.31 -14.05 -5.33
N GLU A 23 -5.34 -15.29 -4.84
CA GLU A 23 -6.26 -15.70 -3.79
C GLU A 23 -5.64 -15.33 -2.44
N VAL A 24 -6.40 -14.66 -1.60
CA VAL A 24 -5.94 -14.17 -0.29
C VAL A 24 -7.06 -14.33 0.74
N THR A 25 -6.70 -14.74 1.96
CA THR A 25 -7.63 -14.70 3.09
C THR A 25 -7.36 -13.43 3.88
N VAL A 26 -8.37 -12.59 4.08
CA VAL A 26 -8.19 -11.27 4.68
C VAL A 26 -9.06 -11.04 5.90
N THR A 27 -8.56 -10.19 6.79
CA THR A 27 -9.32 -9.65 7.93
C THR A 27 -9.27 -8.13 7.88
N ARG A 28 -10.44 -7.50 7.99
CA ARG A 28 -10.56 -6.04 8.09
C ARG A 28 -9.95 -5.55 9.41
N LYS A 29 -9.04 -4.57 9.33
CA LYS A 29 -8.34 -3.98 10.49
C LYS A 29 -8.72 -2.52 10.77
N GLY A 30 -9.42 -1.89 9.85
CA GLY A 30 -9.86 -0.50 9.96
C GLY A 30 -10.69 -0.09 8.74
N SER A 31 -11.00 1.20 8.65
CA SER A 31 -11.60 1.75 7.44
C SER A 31 -10.65 1.54 6.28
N ASN A 32 -11.12 0.95 5.19
CA ASN A 32 -10.32 0.72 3.98
C ASN A 32 -9.02 -0.09 4.18
N ILE A 33 -8.81 -0.76 5.32
CA ILE A 33 -7.58 -1.51 5.63
C ILE A 33 -7.91 -2.97 5.87
N TYR A 34 -7.30 -3.84 5.08
CA TYR A 34 -7.38 -5.29 5.19
C TYR A 34 -6.00 -5.89 5.37
N LYS A 35 -5.87 -6.87 6.25
CA LYS A 35 -4.63 -7.62 6.46
C LYS A 35 -4.80 -9.03 5.93
N ALA A 36 -3.88 -9.48 5.07
CA ALA A 36 -3.79 -10.87 4.65
C ALA A 36 -3.33 -11.75 5.82
N SER A 37 -4.01 -12.89 6.03
CA SER A 37 -3.87 -13.71 7.22
C SER A 37 -2.54 -14.48 7.30
N ASP A 38 -2.02 -14.90 6.15
CA ASP A 38 -0.82 -15.75 6.01
C ASP A 38 0.48 -14.95 5.82
N LYS A 39 0.36 -13.65 5.60
CA LYS A 39 1.49 -12.74 5.35
C LYS A 39 1.23 -11.39 6.01
N ASP A 40 2.26 -10.67 6.42
CA ASP A 40 2.14 -9.30 6.94
C ASP A 40 1.89 -8.29 5.80
N ILE A 41 0.98 -8.66 4.89
CA ILE A 41 0.57 -7.82 3.77
C ILE A 41 -0.67 -7.04 4.17
N ILE A 42 -0.62 -5.73 3.92
CA ILE A 42 -1.74 -4.81 4.12
C ILE A 42 -2.27 -4.39 2.76
N ILE A 43 -3.58 -4.49 2.59
CA ILE A 43 -4.30 -4.05 1.39
C ILE A 43 -5.10 -2.81 1.78
N GLN A 44 -4.74 -1.67 1.22
CA GLN A 44 -5.46 -0.41 1.40
C GLN A 44 -6.43 -0.24 0.22
N THR A 45 -7.69 -0.03 0.54
CA THR A 45 -8.77 0.15 -0.44
C THR A 45 -9.27 1.60 -0.46
N ARG A 46 -10.24 1.89 -1.34
CA ARG A 46 -10.98 3.16 -1.38
C ARG A 46 -12.46 2.86 -1.20
N TYR A 47 -13.10 3.56 -0.25
CA TYR A 47 -14.55 3.50 -0.03
C TYR A 47 -15.09 2.06 0.10
N CYS A 48 -14.33 1.18 0.73
CA CYS A 48 -14.67 -0.22 0.91
C CYS A 48 -15.33 -0.45 2.26
N TYR A 49 -16.54 -0.99 2.24
CA TYR A 49 -17.33 -1.28 3.44
C TYR A 49 -17.49 -2.77 3.70
N ALA A 50 -16.91 -3.63 2.84
CA ALA A 50 -16.97 -5.08 3.03
C ALA A 50 -16.45 -5.46 4.41
N TYR A 51 -17.23 -6.23 5.16
CA TYR A 51 -16.83 -6.79 6.43
C TYR A 51 -16.15 -8.13 6.16
N ALA A 52 -14.90 -8.25 6.55
CA ALA A 52 -14.14 -9.49 6.38
C ALA A 52 -13.48 -9.89 7.70
N TYR A 53 -13.67 -11.13 8.09
CA TYR A 53 -13.01 -11.76 9.23
C TYR A 53 -12.51 -13.15 8.81
N SER A 54 -11.26 -13.27 8.46
CA SER A 54 -10.67 -14.46 7.81
C SER A 54 -11.47 -14.92 6.60
N GLU A 55 -11.89 -13.95 5.76
CA GLU A 55 -12.67 -14.21 4.56
C GLU A 55 -11.76 -14.36 3.35
N ASP A 56 -12.08 -15.32 2.49
CA ASP A 56 -11.38 -15.51 1.23
C ASP A 56 -11.77 -14.42 0.23
N ALA A 57 -10.78 -13.85 -0.42
CA ALA A 57 -10.95 -12.79 -1.40
C ALA A 57 -10.01 -12.99 -2.60
N ILE A 58 -10.39 -12.38 -3.70
CA ILE A 58 -9.60 -12.39 -4.94
C ILE A 58 -9.04 -11.00 -5.17
N LEU A 59 -7.71 -10.86 -5.08
CA LEU A 59 -6.99 -9.64 -5.39
C LEU A 59 -6.54 -9.67 -6.84
N LYS A 60 -7.05 -8.75 -7.66
CA LYS A 60 -6.60 -8.51 -9.04
C LYS A 60 -5.73 -7.27 -9.06
N SER A 61 -4.47 -7.45 -9.42
CA SER A 61 -3.50 -6.36 -9.46
C SER A 61 -3.28 -5.84 -10.87
N ASN A 62 -3.12 -4.53 -10.99
CA ASN A 62 -2.67 -3.86 -12.21
C ASN A 62 -1.34 -3.10 -11.97
N GLY A 63 -0.50 -3.61 -11.09
CA GLY A 63 0.76 -3.02 -10.66
C GLY A 63 0.72 -2.53 -9.21
N TYR A 64 0.49 -1.24 -8.95
CA TYR A 64 0.45 -0.71 -7.58
C TYR A 64 -0.95 -0.64 -6.95
N GLY A 65 -1.99 -0.91 -7.72
CA GLY A 65 -3.37 -0.93 -7.29
C GLY A 65 -4.12 -2.11 -7.88
N GLY A 66 -5.45 -2.00 -7.97
CA GLY A 66 -6.29 -3.05 -8.55
C GLY A 66 -7.68 -3.11 -7.95
N GLU A 67 -8.21 -4.31 -7.85
CA GLU A 67 -9.53 -4.61 -7.29
C GLU A 67 -9.43 -5.78 -6.32
N ILE A 68 -10.09 -5.70 -5.18
CA ILE A 68 -10.33 -6.85 -4.30
C ILE A 68 -11.80 -7.23 -4.36
N ILE A 69 -12.06 -8.52 -4.53
CA ILE A 69 -13.39 -9.09 -4.70
C ILE A 69 -13.62 -10.06 -3.54
N PHE A 70 -14.74 -9.90 -2.86
CA PHE A 70 -15.22 -10.78 -1.79
C PHE A 70 -16.32 -11.67 -2.36
N PRO A 71 -16.05 -12.96 -2.64
CA PRO A 71 -17.02 -13.83 -3.34
C PRO A 71 -18.31 -14.06 -2.56
N GLU A 72 -18.25 -14.13 -1.23
CA GLU A 72 -19.41 -14.40 -0.38
C GLU A 72 -20.39 -13.23 -0.36
N SER A 73 -19.91 -12.02 -0.08
CA SER A 73 -20.74 -10.81 -0.07
C SER A 73 -21.01 -10.25 -1.47
N ARG A 74 -20.24 -10.67 -2.47
CA ARG A 74 -20.17 -10.12 -3.84
C ARG A 74 -19.70 -8.67 -3.90
N ASP A 75 -19.09 -8.20 -2.83
CA ASP A 75 -18.52 -6.86 -2.79
C ASP A 75 -17.24 -6.79 -3.63
N LYS A 76 -17.04 -5.63 -4.23
CA LYS A 76 -15.84 -5.28 -4.97
C LYS A 76 -15.35 -3.92 -4.51
N CYS A 77 -14.06 -3.83 -4.26
CA CYS A 77 -13.46 -2.60 -3.79
C CYS A 77 -12.20 -2.27 -4.57
N ASP A 78 -12.03 -0.98 -4.87
CA ASP A 78 -10.80 -0.50 -5.49
C ASP A 78 -9.63 -0.59 -4.50
N VAL A 79 -8.52 -1.18 -4.93
CA VAL A 79 -7.28 -1.24 -4.16
C VAL A 79 -6.44 0.00 -4.49
N LYS A 80 -6.18 0.82 -3.48
CA LYS A 80 -5.32 2.00 -3.57
C LYS A 80 -3.85 1.60 -3.59
N ALA A 81 -3.47 0.67 -2.70
CA ALA A 81 -2.11 0.19 -2.56
C ALA A 81 -2.07 -1.16 -1.83
N VAL A 82 -0.99 -1.90 -2.06
CA VAL A 82 -0.62 -3.09 -1.30
C VAL A 82 0.74 -2.85 -0.65
N PHE A 83 0.86 -3.17 0.62
CA PHE A 83 2.06 -2.94 1.41
C PHE A 83 2.59 -4.25 1.99
N GLY A 84 3.88 -4.46 1.85
CA GLY A 84 4.61 -5.52 2.55
C GLY A 84 5.48 -4.96 3.67
N PRO A 85 5.87 -5.80 4.67
CA PRO A 85 6.75 -5.36 5.73
C PRO A 85 8.09 -4.90 5.16
N SER A 86 8.60 -3.78 5.67
CA SER A 86 9.90 -3.22 5.28
C SER A 86 10.94 -3.51 6.35
N ILE A 87 12.08 -4.06 5.93
CA ILE A 87 13.21 -4.30 6.83
C ILE A 87 14.00 -3.00 6.96
N GLN A 88 13.92 -2.38 8.13
CA GLN A 88 14.67 -1.18 8.46
C GLN A 88 15.71 -1.46 9.55
N LYS A 89 16.85 -0.79 9.47
CA LYS A 89 17.85 -0.84 10.55
C LYS A 89 17.33 -0.07 11.76
N SER A 90 17.64 -0.56 12.96
CA SER A 90 17.38 0.20 14.19
C SER A 90 18.18 1.50 14.22
N GLY A 91 17.61 2.55 14.80
CA GLY A 91 18.30 3.83 14.89
C GLY A 91 17.31 5.01 14.95
N LYS A 92 17.88 6.21 15.01
CA LYS A 92 17.13 7.46 14.92
C LYS A 92 17.33 8.07 13.54
N PHE A 93 16.22 8.35 12.87
CA PHE A 93 16.21 8.88 11.52
C PHE A 93 15.42 10.19 11.50
N LYS A 94 15.99 11.19 10.86
CA LYS A 94 15.27 12.40 10.50
C LYS A 94 14.53 12.12 9.20
N VAL A 95 13.22 12.27 9.21
CA VAL A 95 12.34 11.95 8.07
C VAL A 95 11.41 13.13 7.77
N MET A 96 11.07 13.29 6.50
CA MET A 96 9.98 14.16 6.07
C MET A 96 8.76 13.29 5.86
N ILE A 97 7.63 13.61 6.47
CA ILE A 97 6.43 12.77 6.43
C ILE A 97 5.18 13.56 6.10
N SER A 98 4.24 12.87 5.50
CA SER A 98 2.85 13.31 5.36
C SER A 98 1.90 12.22 5.79
N ARG A 99 0.83 12.61 6.46
CA ARG A 99 -0.27 11.69 6.75
C ARG A 99 -0.97 11.33 5.44
N ASP A 100 -1.02 10.04 5.12
CA ASP A 100 -1.68 9.52 3.92
C ASP A 100 -3.15 9.15 4.19
N ASP A 101 -3.39 8.39 5.26
CA ASP A 101 -4.72 7.92 5.66
C ASP A 101 -4.67 7.47 7.13
N ASP A 102 -5.69 7.78 7.93
CA ASP A 102 -5.78 7.44 9.37
C ASP A 102 -4.42 7.54 10.10
N ASP A 103 -3.86 6.41 10.52
CA ASP A 103 -2.59 6.29 11.22
C ASP A 103 -1.40 5.94 10.30
N TRP A 104 -1.53 6.19 8.99
CA TRP A 104 -0.48 5.94 8.00
C TRP A 104 0.25 7.21 7.59
N TYR A 105 1.56 7.15 7.61
CA TYR A 105 2.44 8.25 7.22
C TYR A 105 3.38 7.81 6.11
N GLU A 106 3.37 8.53 5.00
CA GLU A 106 4.33 8.37 3.90
C GLU A 106 5.63 9.09 4.24
N VAL A 107 6.76 8.43 4.03
CA VAL A 107 8.09 9.03 4.14
C VAL A 107 8.51 9.57 2.79
N PHE A 108 8.59 10.89 2.67
CA PHE A 108 8.90 11.58 1.42
C PHE A 108 10.20 11.11 0.75
N GLY A 109 10.15 10.99 -0.58
CA GLY A 109 11.29 10.59 -1.39
C GLY A 109 11.70 9.12 -1.26
N THR A 110 10.85 8.32 -0.59
CA THR A 110 11.08 6.88 -0.41
C THR A 110 9.81 6.10 -0.76
N ASN A 111 9.91 4.78 -0.77
CA ASN A 111 8.74 3.88 -0.85
C ASN A 111 8.36 3.35 0.54
N THR A 112 8.61 4.13 1.59
CA THR A 112 8.43 3.71 2.98
C THR A 112 7.20 4.37 3.57
N TYR A 113 6.42 3.56 4.29
CA TYR A 113 5.23 3.98 5.03
C TYR A 113 5.36 3.54 6.48
N ILE A 114 4.99 4.43 7.39
CA ILE A 114 5.01 4.18 8.83
C ILE A 114 3.58 4.10 9.31
N LYS A 115 3.21 2.93 9.87
CA LYS A 115 1.93 2.78 10.55
C LYS A 115 2.10 3.07 12.03
N THR A 116 1.27 3.95 12.55
CA THR A 116 1.23 4.32 13.97
C THR A 116 -0.05 3.79 14.63
N SER A 117 -0.14 3.96 15.95
CA SER A 117 -1.32 3.68 16.75
C SER A 117 -1.83 4.97 17.36
N ALA A 118 -3.13 5.27 17.13
CA ALA A 118 -3.84 6.40 17.71
C ALA A 118 -3.08 7.75 17.59
N CYS A 119 -2.48 8.00 16.45
CA CYS A 119 -1.71 9.21 16.19
C CYS A 119 -2.60 10.33 15.66
N LEU A 120 -2.64 11.46 16.35
CA LEU A 120 -3.49 12.60 15.99
C LEU A 120 -2.77 13.67 15.14
N SER A 121 -1.45 13.52 14.91
CA SER A 121 -0.71 14.49 14.09
C SER A 121 -1.18 14.47 12.64
N LEU A 122 -1.49 15.66 12.11
CA LEU A 122 -1.94 15.89 10.74
C LEU A 122 -0.77 16.26 9.81
N ALA A 123 0.42 15.74 10.08
CA ALA A 123 1.62 16.07 9.32
C ALA A 123 1.37 16.19 7.80
N LEU A 124 1.82 17.29 7.22
CA LEU A 124 1.75 17.57 5.79
C LEU A 124 3.12 18.08 5.32
N GLY A 125 4.02 17.18 4.92
CA GLY A 125 5.39 17.51 4.56
C GLY A 125 6.19 18.03 5.77
N GLU A 126 5.99 17.44 6.93
CA GLU A 126 6.65 17.86 8.17
C GLU A 126 7.88 17.01 8.46
N GLU A 127 8.84 17.64 9.12
CA GLU A 127 10.01 16.96 9.65
C GLU A 127 9.67 16.27 10.98
N ALA A 128 10.01 15.00 11.10
CA ALA A 128 9.87 14.22 12.30
C ALA A 128 11.13 13.40 12.60
N ILE A 129 11.27 12.95 13.84
CA ILE A 129 12.33 12.01 14.23
C ILE A 129 11.69 10.63 14.41
N PHE A 130 12.07 9.70 13.58
CA PHE A 130 11.69 8.30 13.70
C PHE A 130 12.75 7.54 14.50
N ASN A 131 12.40 7.11 15.70
CA ASN A 131 13.24 6.25 16.53
C ASN A 131 12.80 4.79 16.36
N HIS A 132 13.48 4.07 15.48
CA HIS A 132 13.20 2.68 15.16
C HIS A 132 13.97 1.74 16.10
N ARG A 133 13.25 0.87 16.81
CA ARG A 133 13.83 -0.08 17.77
C ARG A 133 14.14 -1.46 17.16
N GLY A 134 13.73 -1.69 15.92
CA GLY A 134 13.79 -2.98 15.23
C GLY A 134 12.40 -3.62 15.11
N SER A 135 12.30 -4.63 14.23
CA SER A 135 11.04 -5.37 13.98
C SER A 135 9.82 -4.50 13.63
N GLY A 136 10.06 -3.34 12.99
CA GLY A 136 8.99 -2.41 12.61
C GLY A 136 8.44 -1.54 13.75
N ILE A 137 8.92 -1.71 14.99
CA ILE A 137 8.43 -0.99 16.17
C ILE A 137 9.28 0.25 16.44
N GLY A 138 8.66 1.31 16.94
CA GLY A 138 9.39 2.54 17.26
C GLY A 138 8.51 3.65 17.80
N THR A 139 9.04 4.86 17.73
CA THR A 139 8.30 6.08 18.08
C THR A 139 8.60 7.16 17.05
N LEU A 140 7.56 7.84 16.63
CA LEU A 140 7.63 8.97 15.72
C LEU A 140 7.41 10.24 16.55
N TYR A 141 8.42 11.13 16.59
CA TYR A 141 8.38 12.40 17.33
C TYR A 141 8.21 13.55 16.35
N PHE A 142 7.18 14.34 16.55
CA PHE A 142 6.87 15.52 15.76
C PHE A 142 7.43 16.80 16.39
N LYS A 143 7.55 17.87 15.62
CA LYS A 143 8.08 19.16 16.10
C LYS A 143 7.18 19.85 17.11
N ASP A 144 5.89 19.60 17.06
CA ASP A 144 4.89 20.14 18.00
C ASP A 144 4.92 19.49 19.39
N GLY A 145 5.81 18.51 19.59
CA GLY A 145 5.93 17.74 20.82
C GLY A 145 5.03 16.51 20.88
N THR A 146 4.21 16.25 19.83
CA THR A 146 3.44 15.02 19.73
C THR A 146 4.38 13.85 19.50
N ASP A 147 4.13 12.73 20.16
CA ASP A 147 4.79 11.46 19.89
C ASP A 147 3.76 10.36 19.64
N CYS A 148 4.08 9.48 18.67
CA CYS A 148 3.20 8.41 18.27
C CYS A 148 3.95 7.07 18.25
N MET A 149 3.31 6.05 18.81
CA MET A 149 3.85 4.69 18.76
C MET A 149 3.76 4.14 17.35
N VAL A 150 4.87 3.62 16.83
CA VAL A 150 4.95 2.96 15.53
C VAL A 150 4.70 1.47 15.72
N GLU A 151 3.71 0.94 14.99
CA GLU A 151 3.31 -0.46 14.97
C GLU A 151 3.98 -1.25 13.84
N GLY A 152 4.38 -0.56 12.76
CA GLY A 152 4.99 -1.20 11.62
C GLY A 152 5.61 -0.23 10.64
N VAL A 153 6.58 -0.72 9.89
CA VAL A 153 7.18 -0.03 8.75
C VAL A 153 6.97 -0.89 7.51
N TYR A 154 6.47 -0.31 6.48
CA TYR A 154 6.02 -1.00 5.28
C TYR A 154 6.60 -0.36 4.02
N SER A 155 6.65 -1.14 2.94
CA SER A 155 6.94 -0.64 1.60
C SER A 155 5.76 -0.95 0.68
N LYS A 156 5.41 0.01 -0.17
CA LYS A 156 4.39 -0.19 -1.19
C LYS A 156 4.90 -1.21 -2.21
N MET A 157 4.11 -2.25 -2.43
CA MET A 157 4.44 -3.34 -3.34
C MET A 157 3.89 -3.07 -4.73
N ARG A 158 4.61 -3.54 -5.72
CA ARG A 158 4.09 -3.76 -7.06
C ARG A 158 3.82 -5.25 -7.21
N LEU A 159 2.59 -5.60 -7.52
CA LEU A 159 2.13 -6.97 -7.72
C LEU A 159 1.96 -7.24 -9.21
#